data_8f7ef2f9f4fd1ba0fd56c09f9638f4d0
#
_entry.id   8f7ef2f9f4fd1ba0fd56c09f9638f4d0
#
_cell.length_a   1.000
_cell.length_b   1.000
_cell.length_c   1.000
_cell.angle_alpha   90.00
_cell.angle_beta   90.00
_cell.angle_gamma   90.00
#
_symmetry.space_group_name_H-M   'P 1'
#
loop_
_entity.id
_entity.type
_entity.pdbx_description
1 polymer ?
#
loop_
_entity_poly.entity_id
_entity_poly.type
_entity_poly.pdbx_seq_one_letter_code
_entity_poly.pdbx_strand_id
1 'polypeptide(L)'
;MHVSLASTLIGAVLALASQVLARAAEPAGTRSGHAWRTPEIKAPGVSFHTFESAAAKAEVSYHLYSPAGYGRDPERRFPVVYWLHGSGGGLHGIPKVAAHFAAAIEAGQAPPCLVVFVNGLVEGMYVDWKDGSAPLETIIVKELVPHIDASYRTVASREGRLLDGYSMGGYGAARLGFQYPELFRAISIMGGGPLQADLLDAPRAGRRRATEVLQRVYGGDPEHFRSVSPRVLAEQHADAIKHGSLIRMVCGAQDETFANNRDFHEHLERLGIPHTWTVLPGVDHDPLRTLAGLGAANWGFYRQAFAEPPERESPARTPDVDISFRVRQQDRRAVIVNAPADGTKRPAVIVLHGGMGSAAVMRANSGFDQGARAEGFMVVYAEGTSRGDDRHAWNTGFLLRRLVQDADDVLYFDTLIDTIVREHGADPSRVYMTGGSNGGMMTFVYAVARPERLAAIAPVVASMFTFEAKPSVPLPILIINGAKDDEVPIEGGMSRNSIVRRGQQAPFKPLPEVVQFWVGVNRSQQEPQVETRGTVTTTVHAATPDGAATEFVVDSAGGHGWPGSKPRREGTKPISSFSGAERVWRFFEDKRR
;
A
#
# COMPACT_ATOMS: atom_id res chain seq x y z
N MET A 1 52.89 39.85 55.01
CA MET A 1 52.55 39.74 53.59
C MET A 1 52.54 38.26 53.18
N HIS A 2 51.63 37.43 53.67
CA HIS A 2 51.44 36.07 53.26
C HIS A 2 49.99 35.62 53.57
N VAL A 3 48.97 36.28 52.96
CA VAL A 3 47.59 35.85 53.01
C VAL A 3 46.90 36.35 51.75
N SER A 4 47.26 35.88 50.56
CA SER A 4 46.51 36.25 49.35
C SER A 4 46.63 35.28 48.15
N LEU A 5 47.22 34.13 48.37
CA LEU A 5 47.31 33.11 47.24
C LEU A 5 46.49 31.86 47.47
N ALA A 6 45.97 31.63 48.66
CA ALA A 6 45.15 30.44 48.93
C ALA A 6 43.65 30.62 48.57
N SER A 7 43.13 31.84 48.54
CA SER A 7 41.72 32.14 48.28
C SER A 7 41.36 32.13 46.77
N THR A 8 42.33 32.32 45.88
CA THR A 8 42.12 32.36 44.43
C THR A 8 42.14 30.98 43.80
N LEU A 9 42.80 29.99 44.40
CA LEU A 9 42.82 28.63 43.93
C LEU A 9 41.54 27.81 44.29
N ILE A 10 40.94 28.16 45.45
CA ILE A 10 39.71 27.52 45.90
C ILE A 10 38.49 27.96 45.05
N GLY A 11 38.49 29.23 44.60
CA GLY A 11 37.44 29.74 43.68
C GLY A 11 37.47 29.13 42.28
N ALA A 12 38.66 28.84 41.75
CA ALA A 12 38.81 28.23 40.43
C ALA A 12 38.46 26.74 40.41
N VAL A 13 38.71 26.02 41.49
CA VAL A 13 38.36 24.60 41.61
C VAL A 13 36.84 24.40 41.81
N LEU A 14 36.17 25.31 42.54
CA LEU A 14 34.72 25.28 42.69
C LEU A 14 33.98 25.70 41.41
N ALA A 15 34.53 26.59 40.59
CA ALA A 15 33.95 26.95 39.29
C ALA A 15 34.11 25.84 38.24
N LEU A 16 35.21 25.08 38.25
CA LEU A 16 35.37 23.90 37.40
C LEU A 16 34.50 22.72 37.87
N ALA A 17 34.31 22.53 39.17
CA ALA A 17 33.41 21.49 39.70
C ALA A 17 31.93 21.79 39.39
N SER A 18 31.52 23.07 39.37
CA SER A 18 30.17 23.49 38.99
C SER A 18 29.89 23.33 37.49
N GLN A 19 30.90 23.46 36.64
CA GLN A 19 30.75 23.19 35.18
C GLN A 19 30.80 21.71 34.83
N VAL A 20 31.42 20.87 35.65
CA VAL A 20 31.41 19.40 35.48
C VAL A 20 30.12 18.80 36.05
N LEU A 21 29.52 19.39 37.08
CA LEU A 21 28.23 18.96 37.65
C LEU A 21 26.98 19.46 36.88
N ALA A 22 27.12 20.55 36.10
CA ALA A 22 26.05 21.04 35.22
C ALA A 22 25.94 20.26 33.90
N ARG A 23 26.81 19.25 33.66
CA ARG A 23 26.82 18.39 32.48
C ARG A 23 26.25 17.00 32.73
N ALA A 24 25.67 16.78 33.91
CA ALA A 24 25.15 15.48 34.33
C ALA A 24 23.66 15.53 34.71
N ALA A 25 22.82 16.16 33.87
CA ALA A 25 21.38 16.01 33.97
C ALA A 25 20.74 16.34 32.63
N GLU A 26 21.11 15.59 31.57
CA GLU A 26 20.21 15.41 30.43
C GLU A 26 19.32 14.20 30.73
N PRO A 27 18.00 14.29 30.47
CA PRO A 27 17.10 13.18 30.73
C PRO A 27 17.51 11.99 29.88
N ALA A 28 17.54 10.81 30.46
CA ALA A 28 17.80 9.52 29.82
C ALA A 28 16.75 9.25 28.72
N GLY A 29 17.08 9.54 27.45
CA GLY A 29 16.16 9.31 26.36
C GLY A 29 16.64 9.77 24.99
N THR A 30 17.91 9.53 24.58
CA THR A 30 18.30 9.55 23.15
C THR A 30 19.65 8.87 22.99
N ARG A 31 19.64 7.58 22.76
CA ARG A 31 20.82 6.83 22.31
C ARG A 31 20.62 6.37 20.86
N SER A 32 20.42 7.30 19.92
CA SER A 32 20.85 7.13 18.55
C SER A 32 21.60 8.40 18.17
N GLY A 33 22.90 8.31 17.84
CA GLY A 33 23.72 9.46 17.44
C GLY A 33 23.32 10.05 16.09
N HIS A 34 22.07 9.87 15.64
CA HIS A 34 21.55 10.33 14.35
C HIS A 34 20.81 11.68 14.51
N ALA A 35 21.01 12.58 13.54
CA ALA A 35 20.32 13.88 13.50
C ALA A 35 18.87 13.72 12.97
N TRP A 36 18.01 13.04 13.77
CA TRP A 36 16.59 12.88 13.42
C TRP A 36 15.84 14.21 13.39
N ARG A 37 16.29 15.19 14.13
CA ARG A 37 15.76 16.55 14.08
C ARG A 37 16.78 17.48 13.44
N THR A 38 16.44 18.02 12.27
CA THR A 38 17.25 19.01 11.54
C THR A 38 16.92 20.43 12.00
N PRO A 39 17.78 21.42 11.73
CA PRO A 39 17.42 22.83 11.87
C PRO A 39 16.21 23.21 11.01
N GLU A 40 15.40 24.14 11.51
CA GLU A 40 14.33 24.77 10.74
C GLU A 40 14.91 25.62 9.59
N ILE A 41 14.38 25.45 8.38
CA ILE A 41 14.68 26.27 7.20
C ILE A 41 13.48 27.15 6.92
N LYS A 42 13.68 28.47 6.93
CA LYS A 42 12.64 29.46 6.60
C LYS A 42 12.71 29.81 5.11
N ALA A 43 11.60 29.54 4.41
CA ALA A 43 11.42 29.93 3.02
C ALA A 43 9.93 30.15 2.72
N PRO A 44 9.56 30.94 1.70
CA PRO A 44 8.17 31.15 1.32
C PRO A 44 7.44 29.83 1.05
N GLY A 45 6.29 29.63 1.70
CA GLY A 45 5.49 28.42 1.57
C GLY A 45 6.06 27.17 2.24
N VAL A 46 7.21 27.25 2.92
CA VAL A 46 7.85 26.14 3.63
C VAL A 46 7.61 26.25 5.11
N SER A 47 7.16 25.17 5.74
CA SER A 47 7.01 25.00 7.19
C SER A 47 7.87 23.84 7.68
N PHE A 48 8.30 23.92 8.94
CA PHE A 48 9.07 22.88 9.63
C PHE A 48 8.17 22.11 10.58
N HIS A 49 8.25 20.78 10.56
CA HIS A 49 7.44 19.89 11.36
C HIS A 49 8.26 18.75 11.92
N THR A 50 7.74 18.14 12.99
CA THR A 50 8.24 16.90 13.57
C THR A 50 7.09 15.93 13.79
N PHE A 51 7.40 14.65 13.87
CA PHE A 51 6.48 13.61 14.32
C PHE A 51 7.23 12.58 15.17
N GLU A 52 6.55 11.96 16.10
CA GLU A 52 7.09 10.87 16.91
C GLU A 52 7.24 9.62 16.06
N SER A 53 8.45 9.14 15.90
CA SER A 53 8.77 7.92 15.20
C SER A 53 8.99 6.77 16.18
N ALA A 54 8.17 5.73 16.09
CA ALA A 54 8.35 4.53 16.89
C ALA A 54 9.60 3.75 16.45
N ALA A 55 9.92 3.77 15.16
CA ALA A 55 11.09 3.11 14.61
C ALA A 55 12.40 3.79 15.02
N ALA A 56 12.48 5.14 14.95
CA ALA A 56 13.63 5.91 15.40
C ALA A 56 13.72 6.00 16.92
N LYS A 57 12.62 5.80 17.65
CA LYS A 57 12.45 6.11 19.08
C LYS A 57 12.81 7.55 19.40
N ALA A 58 12.44 8.48 18.52
CA ALA A 58 12.76 9.89 18.59
C ALA A 58 11.81 10.73 17.73
N GLU A 59 11.77 12.04 17.97
CA GLU A 59 11.16 12.96 17.03
C GLU A 59 11.96 13.02 15.71
N VAL A 60 11.27 12.83 14.59
CA VAL A 60 11.83 12.94 13.23
C VAL A 60 11.26 14.18 12.56
N SER A 61 12.14 15.01 12.00
CA SER A 61 11.74 16.23 11.32
C SER A 61 11.57 16.06 9.82
N TYR A 62 10.70 16.91 9.25
CA TYR A 62 10.58 17.14 7.81
C TYR A 62 10.23 18.61 7.55
N HIS A 63 10.47 19.08 6.33
CA HIS A 63 9.95 20.36 5.89
C HIS A 63 8.85 20.12 4.86
N LEU A 64 7.84 20.99 4.83
CA LEU A 64 6.72 20.89 3.92
C LEU A 64 6.56 22.20 3.15
N TYR A 65 6.62 22.13 1.83
CA TYR A 65 6.13 23.20 0.97
C TYR A 65 4.65 22.99 0.67
N SER A 66 3.85 24.03 0.89
CA SER A 66 2.43 24.10 0.56
C SER A 66 2.19 25.18 -0.50
N PRO A 67 1.47 24.88 -1.61
CA PRO A 67 1.22 25.86 -2.66
C PRO A 67 0.27 26.99 -2.18
N ALA A 68 0.36 28.18 -2.76
CA ALA A 68 -0.38 29.37 -2.36
C ALA A 68 -1.93 29.18 -2.31
N GLY A 69 -2.47 28.18 -2.99
CA GLY A 69 -3.89 27.83 -2.98
C GLY A 69 -4.30 26.84 -1.89
N TYR A 70 -3.37 26.32 -1.08
CA TYR A 70 -3.66 25.26 -0.12
C TYR A 70 -4.73 25.63 0.91
N GLY A 71 -4.76 26.88 1.38
CA GLY A 71 -5.74 27.35 2.37
C GLY A 71 -7.11 27.77 1.82
N ARG A 72 -7.29 27.86 0.48
CA ARG A 72 -8.48 28.46 -0.13
C ARG A 72 -9.69 27.54 -0.23
N ASP A 73 -9.46 26.26 -0.46
CA ASP A 73 -10.50 25.25 -0.64
C ASP A 73 -10.26 24.08 0.33
N PRO A 74 -11.09 23.96 1.38
CA PRO A 74 -10.92 22.91 2.40
C PRO A 74 -11.18 21.49 1.87
N GLU A 75 -11.93 21.34 0.78
CA GLU A 75 -12.24 20.03 0.21
C GLU A 75 -11.19 19.55 -0.80
N ARG A 76 -10.40 20.47 -1.33
CA ARG A 76 -9.38 20.13 -2.31
C ARG A 76 -8.26 19.31 -1.70
N ARG A 77 -7.95 18.19 -2.34
CA ARG A 77 -6.79 17.34 -2.02
C ARG A 77 -5.66 17.58 -3.00
N PHE A 78 -4.45 17.40 -2.53
CA PHE A 78 -3.24 17.70 -3.28
C PHE A 78 -2.36 16.45 -3.42
N PRO A 79 -1.79 16.17 -4.58
CA PRO A 79 -0.74 15.15 -4.71
C PRO A 79 0.50 15.59 -3.94
N VAL A 80 1.34 14.61 -3.61
CA VAL A 80 2.54 14.78 -2.78
C VAL A 80 3.78 14.35 -3.53
N VAL A 81 4.77 15.22 -3.57
CA VAL A 81 6.15 14.92 -3.97
C VAL A 81 6.96 14.67 -2.71
N TYR A 82 7.53 13.50 -2.55
CA TYR A 82 8.53 13.21 -1.53
C TYR A 82 9.90 13.48 -2.13
N TRP A 83 10.49 14.64 -1.75
CA TRP A 83 11.80 15.06 -2.22
C TRP A 83 12.91 14.45 -1.38
N LEU A 84 13.73 13.63 -2.02
CA LEU A 84 14.86 12.93 -1.42
C LEU A 84 16.17 13.66 -1.79
N HIS A 85 16.83 14.21 -0.78
CA HIS A 85 18.06 14.98 -0.98
C HIS A 85 19.28 14.11 -1.23
N GLY A 86 20.33 14.69 -1.81
CA GLY A 86 21.65 14.07 -1.97
C GLY A 86 22.44 14.02 -0.63
N SER A 87 23.62 13.39 -0.65
CA SER A 87 24.54 13.38 0.50
C SER A 87 24.83 14.79 0.98
N GLY A 88 24.90 14.97 2.32
CA GLY A 88 25.11 16.27 2.95
C GLY A 88 23.86 16.89 3.59
N GLY A 89 22.70 16.17 3.61
CA GLY A 89 21.51 16.54 4.37
C GLY A 89 20.53 17.48 3.66
N GLY A 90 20.88 18.08 2.51
CA GLY A 90 19.98 18.78 1.60
C GLY A 90 19.34 20.09 2.07
N LEU A 91 19.53 20.51 3.31
CA LEU A 91 18.82 21.65 3.91
C LEU A 91 18.98 22.97 3.13
N HIS A 92 20.19 23.28 2.66
CA HIS A 92 20.48 24.49 1.89
C HIS A 92 19.79 24.52 0.51
N GLY A 93 19.34 23.36 0.00
CA GLY A 93 18.60 23.23 -1.26
C GLY A 93 17.12 23.53 -1.12
N ILE A 94 16.54 23.36 0.08
CA ILE A 94 15.10 23.48 0.31
C ILE A 94 14.50 24.79 -0.22
N PRO A 95 15.05 26.00 0.10
CA PRO A 95 14.48 27.25 -0.40
C PRO A 95 14.44 27.33 -1.93
N LYS A 96 15.48 26.83 -2.60
CA LYS A 96 15.61 26.90 -4.07
C LYS A 96 14.67 25.90 -4.76
N VAL A 97 14.56 24.69 -4.25
CA VAL A 97 13.63 23.68 -4.78
C VAL A 97 12.18 24.11 -4.54
N ALA A 98 11.85 24.61 -3.32
CA ALA A 98 10.52 25.14 -3.03
C ALA A 98 10.14 26.31 -3.95
N ALA A 99 11.06 27.25 -4.19
CA ALA A 99 10.85 28.37 -5.10
C ALA A 99 10.66 27.89 -6.57
N HIS A 100 11.37 26.84 -6.99
CA HIS A 100 11.24 26.24 -8.32
C HIS A 100 9.82 25.67 -8.52
N PHE A 101 9.28 24.92 -7.53
CA PHE A 101 7.90 24.44 -7.55
C PHE A 101 6.89 25.59 -7.49
N ALA A 102 7.12 26.58 -6.61
CA ALA A 102 6.23 27.73 -6.46
C ALA A 102 6.04 28.49 -7.77
N ALA A 103 7.15 28.85 -8.44
CA ALA A 103 7.14 29.56 -9.70
C ALA A 103 6.42 28.76 -10.82
N ALA A 104 6.64 27.46 -10.90
CA ALA A 104 5.99 26.63 -11.90
C ALA A 104 4.49 26.44 -11.66
N ILE A 105 4.08 26.31 -10.40
CA ILE A 105 2.66 26.21 -10.01
C ILE A 105 1.95 27.55 -10.30
N GLU A 106 2.57 28.67 -9.96
CA GLU A 106 2.02 30.00 -10.21
C GLU A 106 1.89 30.27 -11.72
N ALA A 107 2.88 29.84 -12.51
CA ALA A 107 2.84 29.94 -13.97
C ALA A 107 1.91 28.90 -14.65
N GLY A 108 1.22 28.04 -13.90
CA GLY A 108 0.35 26.98 -14.44
C GLY A 108 1.10 25.87 -15.19
N GLN A 109 2.42 25.79 -15.04
CA GLN A 109 3.26 24.78 -15.68
C GLN A 109 3.24 23.43 -14.93
N ALA A 110 3.19 23.49 -13.58
CA ALA A 110 3.08 22.34 -12.71
C ALA A 110 1.69 22.28 -12.04
N PRO A 111 1.15 21.08 -11.80
CA PRO A 111 -0.05 20.96 -10.97
C PRO A 111 0.26 21.38 -9.51
N PRO A 112 -0.67 22.05 -8.82
CA PRO A 112 -0.51 22.34 -7.41
C PRO A 112 -0.32 21.05 -6.60
N CYS A 113 0.81 20.95 -5.88
CA CYS A 113 1.19 19.79 -5.08
C CYS A 113 1.85 20.22 -3.77
N LEU A 114 1.84 19.31 -2.80
CA LEU A 114 2.67 19.41 -1.60
C LEU A 114 4.05 18.84 -1.92
N VAL A 115 5.12 19.43 -1.33
CA VAL A 115 6.46 18.85 -1.43
C VAL A 115 6.98 18.60 -0.01
N VAL A 116 7.17 17.33 0.32
CA VAL A 116 7.75 16.88 1.59
C VAL A 116 9.25 16.71 1.41
N PHE A 117 10.03 17.56 2.03
CA PHE A 117 11.49 17.43 2.10
C PHE A 117 11.84 16.45 3.22
N VAL A 118 12.16 15.25 2.83
CA VAL A 118 12.40 14.14 3.76
C VAL A 118 13.76 14.29 4.46
N ASN A 119 13.79 14.08 5.78
CA ASN A 119 15.06 13.93 6.49
C ASN A 119 15.66 12.55 6.18
N GLY A 120 16.54 12.50 5.22
CA GLY A 120 17.26 11.29 4.78
C GLY A 120 18.58 11.06 5.50
N LEU A 121 18.84 11.75 6.60
CA LEU A 121 20.14 11.86 7.27
C LEU A 121 21.23 12.37 6.29
N VAL A 122 22.43 12.66 6.78
CA VAL A 122 23.50 13.17 5.92
C VAL A 122 23.92 12.16 4.84
N GLU A 123 23.91 10.89 5.20
CA GLU A 123 24.26 9.75 4.31
C GLU A 123 23.45 8.50 4.70
N GLY A 124 22.12 8.65 4.79
CA GLY A 124 21.24 7.57 5.25
C GLY A 124 20.94 6.50 4.20
N MET A 125 21.24 6.78 2.93
CA MET A 125 21.05 5.88 1.79
C MET A 125 19.60 5.42 1.58
N TYR A 126 18.63 6.02 2.29
CA TYR A 126 17.21 5.67 2.23
C TYR A 126 16.93 4.17 2.40
N VAL A 127 17.67 3.54 3.29
CA VAL A 127 17.61 2.11 3.63
C VAL A 127 17.59 1.96 5.15
N ASP A 128 17.01 0.90 5.66
CA ASP A 128 17.20 0.52 7.05
C ASP A 128 18.63 0.02 7.23
N TRP A 129 19.41 0.65 8.12
CA TRP A 129 20.78 0.26 8.35
C TRP A 129 20.86 -1.15 8.91
N LYS A 130 21.84 -1.92 8.44
CA LYS A 130 21.96 -3.35 8.78
C LYS A 130 22.05 -3.62 10.28
N ASP A 131 22.59 -2.69 11.06
CA ASP A 131 22.68 -2.79 12.52
C ASP A 131 21.37 -2.35 13.25
N GLY A 132 20.36 -1.92 12.50
CA GLY A 132 19.09 -1.43 13.04
C GLY A 132 19.14 -0.05 13.69
N SER A 133 20.29 0.65 13.70
CA SER A 133 20.43 1.95 14.36
C SER A 133 19.73 3.09 13.64
N ALA A 134 19.54 2.99 12.32
CA ALA A 134 18.82 3.96 11.49
C ALA A 134 17.81 3.29 10.56
N PRO A 135 16.57 3.03 11.01
CA PRO A 135 15.52 2.37 10.23
C PRO A 135 14.83 3.36 9.27
N LEU A 136 15.59 3.96 8.36
CA LEU A 136 15.18 5.11 7.57
C LEU A 136 14.10 4.77 6.53
N GLU A 137 14.19 3.62 5.88
CA GLU A 137 13.15 3.12 4.98
C GLU A 137 11.83 2.91 5.72
N THR A 138 11.89 2.24 6.88
CA THR A 138 10.73 2.02 7.75
C THR A 138 10.09 3.34 8.18
N ILE A 139 10.89 4.33 8.57
CA ILE A 139 10.41 5.67 8.94
C ILE A 139 9.69 6.32 7.77
N ILE A 140 10.27 6.31 6.58
CA ILE A 140 9.68 6.97 5.41
C ILE A 140 8.38 6.30 4.97
N VAL A 141 8.42 4.97 4.78
CA VAL A 141 7.32 4.24 4.15
C VAL A 141 6.19 3.93 5.14
N LYS A 142 6.53 3.54 6.36
CA LYS A 142 5.53 3.06 7.34
C LYS A 142 5.05 4.13 8.32
N GLU A 143 5.80 5.24 8.47
CA GLU A 143 5.45 6.28 9.43
C GLU A 143 5.23 7.64 8.78
N LEU A 144 6.20 8.18 8.00
CA LEU A 144 6.09 9.51 7.40
C LEU A 144 4.98 9.59 6.35
N VAL A 145 4.89 8.65 5.41
CA VAL A 145 3.83 8.65 4.37
C VAL A 145 2.44 8.61 5.00
N PRO A 146 2.11 7.70 5.92
CA PRO A 146 0.81 7.71 6.62
C PRO A 146 0.60 8.98 7.47
N HIS A 147 1.65 9.51 8.12
CA HIS A 147 1.57 10.75 8.89
C HIS A 147 1.19 11.95 8.00
N ILE A 148 1.80 12.07 6.82
CA ILE A 148 1.48 13.13 5.85
C ILE A 148 0.03 13.01 5.38
N ASP A 149 -0.45 11.81 5.07
CA ASP A 149 -1.83 11.59 4.65
C ASP A 149 -2.85 11.88 5.75
N ALA A 150 -2.51 11.62 7.00
CA ALA A 150 -3.36 11.91 8.16
C ALA A 150 -3.37 13.40 8.54
N SER A 151 -2.25 14.11 8.31
CA SER A 151 -2.05 15.50 8.78
C SER A 151 -2.43 16.54 7.74
N TYR A 152 -2.43 16.17 6.45
CA TYR A 152 -2.65 17.11 5.35
C TYR A 152 -3.70 16.59 4.37
N ARG A 153 -4.26 17.50 3.58
CA ARG A 153 -5.23 17.15 2.53
C ARG A 153 -4.53 16.60 1.30
N THR A 154 -4.12 15.36 1.38
CA THR A 154 -3.43 14.65 0.31
C THR A 154 -4.40 13.84 -0.55
N VAL A 155 -4.00 13.55 -1.79
CA VAL A 155 -4.52 12.41 -2.54
C VAL A 155 -3.86 11.17 -1.94
N ALA A 156 -4.49 10.58 -0.92
CA ALA A 156 -3.92 9.53 -0.07
C ALA A 156 -3.95 8.15 -0.76
N SER A 157 -3.56 8.10 -2.02
CA SER A 157 -3.44 6.90 -2.83
C SER A 157 -2.11 6.89 -3.58
N ARG A 158 -1.78 5.78 -4.19
CA ARG A 158 -0.62 5.61 -5.06
C ARG A 158 -0.54 6.71 -6.13
N GLU A 159 -1.66 7.04 -6.76
CA GLU A 159 -1.80 8.03 -7.85
C GLU A 159 -1.44 9.44 -7.40
N GLY A 160 -1.54 9.72 -6.10
CA GLY A 160 -1.17 11.01 -5.52
C GLY A 160 0.28 11.10 -5.03
N ARG A 161 1.13 10.06 -5.20
CA ARG A 161 2.48 10.06 -4.61
C ARG A 161 3.57 9.90 -5.63
N LEU A 162 4.58 10.76 -5.56
CA LEU A 162 5.75 10.77 -6.41
C LEU A 162 7.02 10.83 -5.53
N LEU A 163 7.98 9.96 -5.81
CA LEU A 163 9.34 10.04 -5.29
C LEU A 163 10.19 10.84 -6.28
N ASP A 164 10.85 11.88 -5.79
CA ASP A 164 11.78 12.69 -6.57
C ASP A 164 13.10 12.82 -5.82
N GLY A 165 14.20 12.48 -6.48
CA GLY A 165 15.46 12.43 -5.78
C GLY A 165 16.67 12.76 -6.65
N TYR A 166 17.66 13.39 -6.02
CA TYR A 166 18.91 13.75 -6.63
C TYR A 166 20.10 13.07 -5.94
N SER A 167 21.06 12.54 -6.69
CA SER A 167 22.27 11.89 -6.16
C SER A 167 21.93 10.71 -5.26
N MET A 168 22.30 10.71 -3.97
CA MET A 168 21.84 9.76 -2.97
C MET A 168 20.30 9.67 -2.92
N GLY A 169 19.60 10.80 -3.14
CA GLY A 169 18.15 10.81 -3.25
C GLY A 169 17.63 10.13 -4.50
N GLY A 170 18.36 10.20 -5.62
CA GLY A 170 18.05 9.46 -6.84
C GLY A 170 18.19 7.95 -6.64
N TYR A 171 19.21 7.49 -5.92
CA TYR A 171 19.30 6.13 -5.44
C TYR A 171 18.09 5.77 -4.57
N GLY A 172 17.75 6.62 -3.59
CA GLY A 172 16.61 6.42 -2.70
C GLY A 172 15.29 6.36 -3.43
N ALA A 173 15.07 7.22 -4.44
CA ALA A 173 13.86 7.22 -5.25
C ALA A 173 13.71 5.92 -6.06
N ALA A 174 14.78 5.47 -6.70
CA ALA A 174 14.79 4.18 -7.41
C ALA A 174 14.54 3.03 -6.44
N ARG A 175 15.24 3.01 -5.31
CA ARG A 175 15.15 1.95 -4.32
C ARG A 175 13.75 1.83 -3.69
N LEU A 176 13.25 2.92 -3.12
CA LEU A 176 11.93 2.93 -2.47
C LEU A 176 10.80 2.71 -3.48
N GLY A 177 10.92 3.31 -4.67
CA GLY A 177 9.91 3.16 -5.71
C GLY A 177 9.82 1.74 -6.28
N PHE A 178 10.95 1.02 -6.39
CA PHE A 178 10.98 -0.36 -6.87
C PHE A 178 10.62 -1.37 -5.79
N GLN A 179 10.94 -1.05 -4.52
CA GLN A 179 10.54 -1.89 -3.38
C GLN A 179 9.05 -1.78 -3.08
N TYR A 180 8.43 -0.61 -3.35
CA TYR A 180 7.03 -0.31 -3.02
C TYR A 180 6.28 0.26 -4.24
N PRO A 181 6.20 -0.47 -5.37
CA PRO A 181 5.53 0.01 -6.58
C PRO A 181 4.03 0.26 -6.38
N GLU A 182 3.43 -0.35 -5.35
CA GLU A 182 2.05 -0.13 -4.95
C GLU A 182 1.82 1.17 -4.17
N LEU A 183 2.89 1.80 -3.65
CA LEU A 183 2.79 3.00 -2.83
C LEU A 183 3.02 4.28 -3.63
N PHE A 184 3.88 4.23 -4.64
CA PHE A 184 4.30 5.39 -5.44
C PHE A 184 3.98 5.19 -6.92
N ARG A 185 3.25 6.15 -7.52
CA ARG A 185 2.94 6.14 -8.94
C ARG A 185 4.12 6.52 -9.81
N ALA A 186 4.91 7.50 -9.37
CA ALA A 186 5.98 8.04 -10.19
C ALA A 186 7.30 8.10 -9.45
N ILE A 187 8.38 7.87 -10.18
CA ILE A 187 9.74 7.77 -9.67
C ILE A 187 10.64 8.62 -10.57
N SER A 188 11.28 9.62 -9.99
CA SER A 188 12.22 10.52 -10.67
C SER A 188 13.63 10.31 -10.12
N ILE A 189 14.52 9.82 -10.95
CA ILE A 189 15.90 9.48 -10.61
C ILE A 189 16.81 10.49 -11.32
N MET A 190 17.35 11.45 -10.56
CA MET A 190 18.19 12.50 -11.10
C MET A 190 19.63 12.37 -10.61
N GLY A 191 20.60 12.20 -11.53
CA GLY A 191 22.02 12.00 -11.21
C GLY A 191 22.22 10.96 -10.12
N GLY A 192 21.45 9.86 -10.17
CA GLY A 192 21.35 8.88 -9.09
C GLY A 192 22.67 8.19 -8.76
N GLY A 193 22.90 7.93 -7.48
CA GLY A 193 24.07 7.16 -7.06
C GLY A 193 24.04 6.75 -5.58
N PRO A 194 24.54 5.51 -5.29
CA PRO A 194 25.18 4.54 -6.18
C PRO A 194 24.19 3.64 -6.94
N LEU A 195 24.26 3.60 -8.28
CA LEU A 195 23.43 2.72 -9.12
C LEU A 195 24.20 1.54 -9.71
N GLN A 196 25.51 1.47 -9.45
CA GLN A 196 26.38 0.37 -9.87
C GLN A 196 26.19 -0.88 -8.99
N ALA A 197 26.70 -2.01 -9.48
CA ALA A 197 26.59 -3.29 -8.81
C ALA A 197 27.46 -3.40 -7.54
N ASP A 198 28.59 -2.70 -7.49
CA ASP A 198 29.49 -2.66 -6.34
C ASP A 198 29.61 -1.22 -5.81
N LEU A 199 29.34 -1.05 -4.52
CA LEU A 199 29.41 0.27 -3.88
C LEU A 199 30.81 0.88 -3.95
N LEU A 200 31.85 0.04 -3.91
CA LEU A 200 33.24 0.50 -3.93
C LEU A 200 33.68 1.08 -5.28
N ASP A 201 32.89 0.87 -6.33
CA ASP A 201 33.06 1.46 -7.66
C ASP A 201 32.33 2.80 -7.83
N ALA A 202 31.93 3.43 -6.73
CA ALA A 202 31.25 4.72 -6.75
C ALA A 202 32.17 5.83 -7.27
N PRO A 203 31.89 6.46 -8.43
CA PRO A 203 32.81 7.35 -9.10
C PRO A 203 33.04 8.65 -8.33
N ARG A 204 32.00 9.18 -7.70
CA ARG A 204 32.01 10.48 -7.00
C ARG A 204 32.54 10.38 -5.56
N ALA A 205 32.19 9.33 -4.85
CA ALA A 205 32.52 9.19 -3.43
C ALA A 205 34.02 8.92 -3.21
N GLY A 206 34.66 8.30 -4.18
CA GLY A 206 35.99 7.71 -4.01
C GLY A 206 35.96 6.50 -3.05
N ARG A 207 36.95 5.61 -3.20
CA ARG A 207 36.97 4.31 -2.52
C ARG A 207 36.87 4.42 -0.97
N ARG A 208 37.56 5.43 -0.37
CA ARG A 208 37.52 5.63 1.08
C ARG A 208 36.12 5.88 1.60
N ARG A 209 35.40 6.85 1.02
CA ARG A 209 34.06 7.21 1.44
C ARG A 209 33.05 6.09 1.15
N ALA A 210 33.19 5.42 0.00
CA ALA A 210 32.39 4.24 -0.31
C ALA A 210 32.58 3.13 0.71
N THR A 211 33.81 2.88 1.17
CA THR A 211 34.10 1.93 2.28
C THR A 211 33.46 2.39 3.59
N GLU A 212 33.52 3.67 3.94
CA GLU A 212 32.89 4.21 5.16
C GLU A 212 31.37 4.02 5.14
N VAL A 213 30.73 4.29 3.98
CA VAL A 213 29.29 4.05 3.79
C VAL A 213 28.96 2.57 3.85
N LEU A 214 29.76 1.71 3.21
CA LEU A 214 29.57 0.26 3.25
C LEU A 214 29.61 -0.27 4.70
N GLN A 215 30.59 0.18 5.48
CA GLN A 215 30.72 -0.23 6.88
C GLN A 215 29.56 0.27 7.74
N ARG A 216 29.21 1.56 7.63
CA ARG A 216 28.22 2.18 8.51
C ARG A 216 26.78 1.77 8.17
N VAL A 217 26.42 1.77 6.88
CA VAL A 217 25.04 1.54 6.46
C VAL A 217 24.76 0.05 6.25
N TYR A 218 25.69 -0.64 5.61
CA TYR A 218 25.51 -2.03 5.17
C TYR A 218 26.32 -3.04 6.01
N GLY A 219 26.90 -2.60 7.15
CA GLY A 219 27.64 -3.48 8.08
C GLY A 219 28.91 -4.10 7.49
N GLY A 220 29.52 -3.43 6.50
CA GLY A 220 30.69 -3.94 5.80
C GLY A 220 30.39 -5.08 4.81
N ASP A 221 29.13 -5.34 4.51
CA ASP A 221 28.67 -6.49 3.72
C ASP A 221 28.25 -6.06 2.30
N PRO A 222 29.07 -6.34 1.26
CA PRO A 222 28.73 -6.03 -0.12
C PRO A 222 27.50 -6.79 -0.65
N GLU A 223 27.24 -8.01 -0.16
CA GLU A 223 26.06 -8.78 -0.57
C GLU A 223 24.78 -8.15 -0.03
N HIS A 224 24.83 -7.65 1.21
CA HIS A 224 23.70 -6.89 1.74
C HIS A 224 23.44 -5.61 0.93
N PHE A 225 24.49 -4.85 0.56
CA PHE A 225 24.33 -3.72 -0.35
C PHE A 225 23.64 -4.12 -1.65
N ARG A 226 24.11 -5.22 -2.29
CA ARG A 226 23.52 -5.70 -3.54
C ARG A 226 22.06 -6.10 -3.38
N SER A 227 21.73 -6.86 -2.32
CA SER A 227 20.38 -7.37 -2.09
C SER A 227 19.33 -6.27 -1.92
N VAL A 228 19.72 -5.10 -1.39
CA VAL A 228 18.82 -3.94 -1.20
C VAL A 228 19.01 -2.87 -2.28
N SER A 229 19.83 -3.12 -3.31
CA SER A 229 20.12 -2.14 -4.36
C SER A 229 18.95 -2.00 -5.34
N PRO A 230 18.79 -0.81 -5.99
CA PRO A 230 17.77 -0.63 -7.02
C PRO A 230 17.87 -1.64 -8.17
N ARG A 231 19.08 -2.16 -8.47
CA ARG A 231 19.28 -3.16 -9.54
C ARG A 231 18.53 -4.45 -9.23
N VAL A 232 18.78 -5.02 -8.06
CA VAL A 232 18.17 -6.28 -7.63
C VAL A 232 16.67 -6.09 -7.39
N LEU A 233 16.25 -4.96 -6.82
CA LEU A 233 14.83 -4.65 -6.65
C LEU A 233 14.10 -4.51 -8.00
N ALA A 234 14.74 -3.93 -9.02
CA ALA A 234 14.18 -3.89 -10.38
C ALA A 234 13.96 -5.29 -10.96
N GLU A 235 14.90 -6.23 -10.72
CA GLU A 235 14.76 -7.63 -11.13
C GLU A 235 13.63 -8.35 -10.39
N GLN A 236 13.58 -8.19 -9.06
CA GLN A 236 12.60 -8.88 -8.19
C GLN A 236 11.17 -8.39 -8.40
N HIS A 237 10.99 -7.10 -8.69
CA HIS A 237 9.68 -6.46 -8.82
C HIS A 237 9.35 -6.02 -10.24
N ALA A 238 10.08 -6.54 -11.26
CA ALA A 238 9.97 -6.12 -12.65
C ALA A 238 8.52 -6.03 -13.16
N ASP A 239 7.71 -7.05 -12.90
CA ASP A 239 6.33 -7.10 -13.40
C ASP A 239 5.42 -6.04 -12.75
N ALA A 240 5.53 -5.83 -11.43
CA ALA A 240 4.79 -4.79 -10.73
C ALA A 240 5.18 -3.38 -11.20
N ILE A 241 6.49 -3.17 -11.46
CA ILE A 241 7.03 -1.90 -11.94
C ILE A 241 6.56 -1.62 -13.37
N LYS A 242 6.65 -2.60 -14.28
CA LYS A 242 6.25 -2.48 -15.70
C LYS A 242 4.82 -2.02 -15.88
N HIS A 243 3.91 -2.55 -15.07
CA HIS A 243 2.48 -2.35 -15.26
C HIS A 243 1.93 -1.12 -14.54
N GLY A 244 2.74 -0.41 -13.77
CA GLY A 244 2.17 0.65 -12.93
C GLY A 244 3.03 1.90 -12.76
N SER A 245 4.35 1.82 -12.82
CA SER A 245 5.21 2.93 -12.43
C SER A 245 5.57 3.84 -13.61
N LEU A 246 5.40 5.14 -13.41
CA LEU A 246 5.94 6.15 -14.32
C LEU A 246 7.37 6.50 -13.86
N ILE A 247 8.37 6.16 -14.67
CA ILE A 247 9.77 6.32 -14.31
C ILE A 247 10.46 7.29 -15.27
N ARG A 248 11.22 8.23 -14.70
CA ARG A 248 12.21 9.00 -15.46
C ARG A 248 13.59 8.88 -14.84
N MET A 249 14.59 8.83 -15.70
CA MET A 249 15.99 8.97 -15.35
C MET A 249 16.57 10.20 -16.05
N VAL A 250 17.30 11.02 -15.30
CA VAL A 250 17.93 12.25 -15.80
C VAL A 250 19.36 12.31 -15.30
N CYS A 251 20.31 12.58 -16.20
CA CYS A 251 21.71 12.78 -15.82
C CYS A 251 22.38 13.83 -16.69
N GLY A 252 23.25 14.63 -16.10
CA GLY A 252 24.08 15.55 -16.84
C GLY A 252 25.17 14.81 -17.65
N ALA A 253 25.47 15.26 -18.88
CA ALA A 253 26.50 14.64 -19.68
C ALA A 253 27.93 14.81 -19.09
N GLN A 254 28.11 15.78 -18.18
CA GLN A 254 29.37 16.04 -17.47
C GLN A 254 29.32 15.59 -16.00
N ASP A 255 28.26 14.90 -15.61
CA ASP A 255 28.11 14.34 -14.28
C ASP A 255 29.05 13.14 -14.10
N GLU A 256 29.81 13.10 -13.01
CA GLU A 256 30.71 11.97 -12.70
C GLU A 256 29.95 10.64 -12.56
N THR A 257 28.65 10.69 -12.25
CA THR A 257 27.80 9.49 -12.16
C THR A 257 27.20 9.05 -13.48
N PHE A 258 27.48 9.77 -14.58
CA PHE A 258 26.87 9.54 -15.89
C PHE A 258 27.01 8.09 -16.38
N ALA A 259 28.22 7.53 -16.30
CA ALA A 259 28.47 6.16 -16.75
C ALA A 259 27.60 5.13 -15.99
N ASN A 260 27.46 5.30 -14.67
CA ASN A 260 26.67 4.39 -13.83
C ASN A 260 25.15 4.57 -14.01
N ASN A 261 24.71 5.81 -14.27
CA ASN A 261 23.31 6.08 -14.62
C ASN A 261 22.95 5.49 -15.98
N ARG A 262 23.84 5.58 -16.97
CA ARG A 262 23.66 4.96 -18.29
C ARG A 262 23.61 3.43 -18.19
N ASP A 263 24.54 2.82 -17.46
CA ASP A 263 24.55 1.37 -17.26
C ASP A 263 23.27 0.89 -16.53
N PHE A 264 22.75 1.70 -15.60
CA PHE A 264 21.48 1.38 -14.95
C PHE A 264 20.27 1.57 -15.86
N HIS A 265 20.26 2.59 -16.73
CA HIS A 265 19.29 2.75 -17.80
C HIS A 265 19.25 1.50 -18.70
N GLU A 266 20.43 1.07 -19.21
CA GLU A 266 20.56 -0.12 -20.03
C GLU A 266 20.10 -1.40 -19.28
N HIS A 267 20.30 -1.45 -17.97
CA HIS A 267 19.79 -2.55 -17.12
C HIS A 267 18.26 -2.57 -17.09
N LEU A 268 17.60 -1.43 -16.90
CA LEU A 268 16.14 -1.34 -16.95
C LEU A 268 15.57 -1.69 -18.33
N GLU A 269 16.28 -1.31 -19.43
CA GLU A 269 15.91 -1.70 -20.78
C GLU A 269 15.97 -3.22 -20.97
N ARG A 270 17.04 -3.88 -20.51
CA ARG A 270 17.15 -5.36 -20.55
C ARG A 270 16.02 -6.07 -19.79
N LEU A 271 15.56 -5.47 -18.69
CA LEU A 271 14.42 -5.99 -17.93
C LEU A 271 13.07 -5.66 -18.59
N GLY A 272 13.05 -4.83 -19.66
CA GLY A 272 11.82 -4.37 -20.29
C GLY A 272 10.99 -3.45 -19.40
N ILE A 273 11.60 -2.72 -18.46
CA ILE A 273 10.93 -1.74 -17.58
C ILE A 273 10.81 -0.41 -18.31
N PRO A 274 9.59 0.07 -18.63
CA PRO A 274 9.38 1.33 -19.35
C PRO A 274 9.86 2.52 -18.51
N HIS A 275 10.71 3.35 -19.08
CA HIS A 275 11.18 4.59 -18.45
C HIS A 275 11.65 5.59 -19.50
N THR A 276 11.75 6.86 -19.12
CA THR A 276 12.40 7.88 -19.96
C THR A 276 13.85 8.09 -19.51
N TRP A 277 14.75 8.23 -20.47
CA TRP A 277 16.15 8.57 -20.23
C TRP A 277 16.49 9.91 -20.86
N THR A 278 16.90 10.88 -20.04
CA THR A 278 17.25 12.24 -20.48
C THR A 278 18.70 12.57 -20.12
N VAL A 279 19.49 12.89 -21.11
CA VAL A 279 20.87 13.37 -20.93
C VAL A 279 20.89 14.88 -21.14
N LEU A 280 21.42 15.63 -20.17
CA LEU A 280 21.49 17.09 -20.22
C LEU A 280 22.88 17.55 -20.63
N PRO A 281 23.07 18.12 -21.86
CA PRO A 281 24.36 18.61 -22.33
C PRO A 281 24.90 19.73 -21.42
N GLY A 282 26.20 19.69 -21.09
CA GLY A 282 26.88 20.73 -20.32
C GLY A 282 26.49 20.79 -18.83
N VAL A 283 25.72 19.84 -18.33
CA VAL A 283 25.33 19.77 -16.93
C VAL A 283 26.25 18.78 -16.21
N ASP A 284 26.81 19.22 -15.10
CA ASP A 284 27.60 18.44 -14.14
C ASP A 284 26.72 17.94 -12.99
N HIS A 285 27.32 17.43 -11.90
CA HIS A 285 26.59 16.96 -10.74
C HIS A 285 26.03 18.11 -9.87
N ASP A 286 25.03 18.82 -10.37
CA ASP A 286 24.36 19.93 -9.70
C ASP A 286 22.82 19.81 -9.84
N PRO A 287 22.06 19.72 -8.73
CA PRO A 287 20.61 19.53 -8.76
C PRO A 287 19.87 20.71 -9.39
N LEU A 288 20.32 21.93 -9.20
CA LEU A 288 19.65 23.12 -9.74
C LEU A 288 19.89 23.29 -11.22
N ARG A 289 21.12 22.99 -11.69
CA ARG A 289 21.42 22.95 -13.13
C ARG A 289 20.67 21.83 -13.82
N THR A 290 20.49 20.69 -13.16
CA THR A 290 19.67 19.59 -13.68
C THR A 290 18.20 20.01 -13.81
N LEU A 291 17.60 20.62 -12.77
CA LEU A 291 16.22 21.12 -12.82
C LEU A 291 16.06 22.22 -13.89
N ALA A 292 17.02 23.15 -13.99
CA ALA A 292 17.00 24.20 -15.01
C ALA A 292 17.15 23.65 -16.43
N GLY A 293 18.02 22.65 -16.60
CA GLY A 293 18.24 21.98 -17.88
C GLY A 293 17.04 21.20 -18.39
N LEU A 294 16.22 20.67 -17.51
CA LEU A 294 14.97 20.02 -17.87
C LEU A 294 13.90 21.02 -18.36
N GLY A 295 13.92 22.27 -17.90
CA GLY A 295 12.98 23.30 -18.32
C GLY A 295 11.52 22.87 -18.23
N ALA A 296 10.75 23.14 -19.30
CA ALA A 296 9.32 22.78 -19.39
C ALA A 296 9.06 21.26 -19.36
N ALA A 297 10.00 20.44 -19.81
CA ALA A 297 9.89 18.98 -19.79
C ALA A 297 9.83 18.44 -18.35
N ASN A 298 10.48 19.14 -17.39
CA ASN A 298 10.35 18.82 -15.97
C ASN A 298 8.89 18.72 -15.57
N TRP A 299 8.11 19.75 -15.86
CA TRP A 299 6.71 19.85 -15.42
C TRP A 299 5.77 18.94 -16.20
N GLY A 300 6.16 18.52 -17.42
CA GLY A 300 5.46 17.49 -18.19
C GLY A 300 5.38 16.17 -17.42
N PHE A 301 6.48 15.78 -16.77
CA PHE A 301 6.53 14.58 -15.95
C PHE A 301 5.57 14.66 -14.74
N TYR A 302 5.53 15.78 -14.01
CA TYR A 302 4.63 15.95 -12.90
C TYR A 302 3.16 16.02 -13.34
N ARG A 303 2.86 16.67 -14.47
CA ARG A 303 1.51 16.63 -15.03
C ARG A 303 1.07 15.22 -15.38
N GLN A 304 1.96 14.42 -15.96
CA GLN A 304 1.69 13.02 -16.28
C GLN A 304 1.55 12.16 -15.02
N ALA A 305 2.39 12.40 -14.02
CA ALA A 305 2.36 11.67 -12.74
C ALA A 305 1.08 11.91 -11.95
N PHE A 306 0.62 13.17 -11.95
CA PHE A 306 -0.54 13.63 -11.20
C PHE A 306 -1.77 13.92 -12.08
N ALA A 307 -1.64 13.71 -13.39
CA ALA A 307 -2.84 13.55 -14.19
C ALA A 307 -3.67 12.45 -13.52
N GLU A 308 -4.95 12.74 -13.32
CA GLU A 308 -5.88 11.60 -13.20
C GLU A 308 -5.46 10.64 -14.32
N PRO A 309 -5.22 9.34 -14.01
CA PRO A 309 -4.88 8.40 -15.05
C PRO A 309 -5.85 8.72 -16.19
N PRO A 310 -5.36 8.94 -17.45
CA PRO A 310 -6.26 9.26 -18.53
C PRO A 310 -7.40 8.32 -18.31
N GLU A 311 -8.64 8.85 -18.14
CA GLU A 311 -9.77 7.95 -18.19
C GLU A 311 -9.38 7.08 -19.37
N ARG A 312 -8.88 5.86 -19.10
CA ARG A 312 -8.70 4.87 -20.17
C ARG A 312 -10.03 5.00 -20.81
N GLU A 313 -10.11 5.50 -22.08
CA GLU A 313 -11.39 5.72 -22.73
C GLU A 313 -12.27 4.64 -22.22
N SER A 314 -13.08 5.01 -21.24
CA SER A 314 -13.75 3.99 -20.42
C SER A 314 -14.57 3.30 -21.47
N PRO A 315 -14.27 2.06 -21.84
CA PRO A 315 -14.93 1.43 -22.96
C PRO A 315 -16.39 1.74 -22.73
N ALA A 316 -16.97 2.53 -23.63
CA ALA A 316 -18.11 3.42 -23.50
C ALA A 316 -19.02 2.92 -22.39
N ARG A 317 -19.10 3.67 -21.28
CA ARG A 317 -19.61 3.23 -19.96
C ARG A 317 -20.78 2.32 -20.18
N THR A 318 -20.53 0.99 -20.15
CA THR A 318 -21.61 0.04 -20.32
C THR A 318 -22.57 0.30 -19.19
N PRO A 319 -23.82 0.62 -19.48
CA PRO A 319 -24.80 0.84 -18.43
C PRO A 319 -24.80 -0.34 -17.48
N ASP A 320 -24.99 -0.07 -16.21
CA ASP A 320 -25.19 -1.15 -15.23
C ASP A 320 -26.40 -1.98 -15.69
N VAL A 321 -26.31 -3.29 -15.55
CA VAL A 321 -27.39 -4.18 -15.97
C VAL A 321 -28.05 -4.75 -14.72
N ASP A 322 -29.29 -4.36 -14.49
CA ASP A 322 -30.15 -5.00 -13.49
C ASP A 322 -30.67 -6.31 -14.06
N ILE A 323 -30.39 -7.42 -13.38
CA ILE A 323 -30.93 -8.74 -13.75
C ILE A 323 -31.85 -9.24 -12.66
N SER A 324 -32.95 -9.87 -13.07
CA SER A 324 -33.90 -10.53 -12.18
C SER A 324 -34.33 -11.85 -12.76
N PHE A 325 -34.46 -12.85 -11.92
CA PHE A 325 -34.94 -14.17 -12.28
C PHE A 325 -35.61 -14.87 -11.11
N ARG A 326 -36.41 -15.85 -11.38
CA ARG A 326 -37.16 -16.60 -10.37
C ARG A 326 -36.40 -17.84 -9.95
N VAL A 327 -36.12 -17.92 -8.63
CA VAL A 327 -35.55 -19.12 -8.01
C VAL A 327 -36.64 -19.77 -7.15
N ARG A 328 -37.12 -20.94 -7.53
CA ARG A 328 -38.32 -21.53 -6.92
C ARG A 328 -39.51 -20.57 -6.96
N GLN A 329 -39.93 -20.08 -5.79
CA GLN A 329 -41.06 -19.15 -5.65
C GLN A 329 -40.62 -17.70 -5.31
N GLN A 330 -39.31 -17.42 -5.33
CA GLN A 330 -38.76 -16.10 -4.94
C GLN A 330 -38.18 -15.39 -6.17
N ASP A 331 -38.51 -14.11 -6.31
CA ASP A 331 -37.86 -13.24 -7.28
C ASP A 331 -36.51 -12.79 -6.69
N ARG A 332 -35.43 -13.01 -7.44
CA ARG A 332 -34.07 -12.72 -7.04
C ARG A 332 -33.44 -11.74 -8.01
N ARG A 333 -32.55 -10.88 -7.51
CA ARG A 333 -31.94 -9.79 -8.29
C ARG A 333 -30.43 -9.76 -8.11
N ALA A 334 -29.75 -9.20 -9.13
CA ALA A 334 -28.36 -8.77 -9.03
C ALA A 334 -28.12 -7.58 -9.96
N VAL A 335 -27.08 -6.82 -9.70
CA VAL A 335 -26.62 -5.72 -10.54
C VAL A 335 -25.25 -6.05 -11.10
N ILE A 336 -25.12 -6.00 -12.42
CA ILE A 336 -23.86 -6.21 -13.12
C ILE A 336 -23.25 -4.85 -13.49
N VAL A 337 -22.01 -4.66 -13.12
CA VAL A 337 -21.20 -3.49 -13.45
C VAL A 337 -20.09 -3.90 -14.39
N ASN A 338 -19.85 -3.08 -15.42
CA ASN A 338 -18.79 -3.29 -16.40
C ASN A 338 -18.93 -4.59 -17.21
N ALA A 339 -20.17 -4.98 -17.58
CA ALA A 339 -20.41 -6.08 -18.53
C ALA A 339 -19.81 -5.74 -19.91
N PRO A 340 -19.22 -6.70 -20.65
CA PRO A 340 -18.72 -6.43 -21.99
C PRO A 340 -19.88 -6.18 -22.96
N ALA A 341 -19.77 -5.13 -23.78
CA ALA A 341 -20.73 -4.83 -24.85
C ALA A 341 -20.27 -5.34 -26.22
N ASP A 342 -19.02 -5.76 -26.33
CA ASP A 342 -18.33 -6.11 -27.57
C ASP A 342 -18.25 -7.62 -27.85
N GLY A 343 -18.96 -8.43 -27.06
CA GLY A 343 -18.94 -9.88 -27.15
C GLY A 343 -17.68 -10.55 -26.59
N THR A 344 -16.76 -9.79 -26.01
CA THR A 344 -15.59 -10.35 -25.31
C THR A 344 -16.01 -11.10 -24.04
N LYS A 345 -15.12 -11.96 -23.54
CA LYS A 345 -15.33 -12.63 -22.25
C LYS A 345 -14.49 -11.95 -21.17
N ARG A 346 -15.13 -11.60 -20.04
CA ARG A 346 -14.47 -10.96 -18.89
C ARG A 346 -14.49 -11.84 -17.64
N PRO A 347 -13.47 -11.77 -16.79
CA PRO A 347 -13.55 -12.32 -15.44
C PRO A 347 -14.76 -11.73 -14.70
N ALA A 348 -15.43 -12.51 -13.87
CA ALA A 348 -16.59 -12.06 -13.10
C ALA A 348 -16.38 -12.25 -11.60
N VAL A 349 -16.49 -11.17 -10.82
CA VAL A 349 -16.44 -11.20 -9.37
C VAL A 349 -17.86 -11.03 -8.82
N ILE A 350 -18.40 -12.08 -8.20
CA ILE A 350 -19.68 -12.05 -7.52
C ILE A 350 -19.43 -11.56 -6.09
N VAL A 351 -20.09 -10.47 -5.71
CA VAL A 351 -19.85 -9.75 -4.43
C VAL A 351 -21.11 -9.80 -3.58
N LEU A 352 -21.00 -10.38 -2.37
CA LEU A 352 -22.10 -10.62 -1.45
C LEU A 352 -22.07 -9.63 -0.28
N HIS A 353 -23.21 -8.99 -0.01
CA HIS A 353 -23.37 -8.10 1.15
C HIS A 353 -23.45 -8.88 2.48
N GLY A 354 -23.18 -8.20 3.59
CA GLY A 354 -23.34 -8.71 4.94
C GLY A 354 -24.82 -8.85 5.34
N GLY A 355 -25.06 -9.54 6.44
CA GLY A 355 -26.41 -9.70 7.00
C GLY A 355 -27.08 -8.37 7.30
N MET A 356 -28.39 -8.25 7.00
CA MET A 356 -29.19 -7.04 7.12
C MET A 356 -28.70 -5.87 6.23
N GLY A 357 -27.87 -6.17 5.20
CA GLY A 357 -27.39 -5.24 4.19
C GLY A 357 -28.16 -5.36 2.88
N SER A 358 -27.57 -4.81 1.79
CA SER A 358 -28.07 -4.92 0.42
C SER A 358 -26.94 -4.85 -0.60
N ALA A 359 -27.20 -5.25 -1.85
CA ALA A 359 -26.29 -5.10 -2.96
C ALA A 359 -25.82 -3.66 -3.14
N ALA A 360 -26.74 -2.69 -3.02
CA ALA A 360 -26.43 -1.26 -3.13
C ALA A 360 -25.45 -0.78 -2.03
N VAL A 361 -25.66 -1.21 -0.77
CA VAL A 361 -24.76 -0.88 0.35
C VAL A 361 -23.38 -1.50 0.15
N MET A 362 -23.31 -2.75 -0.31
CA MET A 362 -22.03 -3.42 -0.58
C MET A 362 -21.29 -2.74 -1.74
N ARG A 363 -21.98 -2.38 -2.80
CA ARG A 363 -21.43 -1.63 -3.93
C ARG A 363 -20.79 -0.32 -3.49
N ALA A 364 -21.53 0.49 -2.70
CA ALA A 364 -21.07 1.80 -2.22
C ALA A 364 -19.83 1.72 -1.31
N ASN A 365 -19.61 0.59 -0.64
CA ASN A 365 -18.56 0.45 0.38
C ASN A 365 -17.40 -0.47 -0.02
N SER A 366 -17.55 -1.29 -1.06
CA SER A 366 -16.54 -2.31 -1.40
C SER A 366 -15.36 -1.80 -2.21
N GLY A 367 -15.57 -0.76 -3.05
CA GLY A 367 -14.55 -0.23 -3.96
C GLY A 367 -14.33 -1.04 -5.25
N PHE A 368 -15.09 -2.11 -5.52
CA PHE A 368 -14.92 -2.94 -6.71
C PHE A 368 -15.24 -2.23 -8.03
N ASP A 369 -16.17 -1.28 -8.07
CA ASP A 369 -16.53 -0.55 -9.31
C ASP A 369 -15.31 0.12 -9.95
N GLN A 370 -14.44 0.73 -9.13
CA GLN A 370 -13.22 1.37 -9.60
C GLN A 370 -12.23 0.34 -10.16
N GLY A 371 -11.99 -0.74 -9.41
CA GLY A 371 -11.10 -1.84 -9.84
C GLY A 371 -11.60 -2.52 -11.11
N ALA A 372 -12.90 -2.77 -11.23
CA ALA A 372 -13.51 -3.39 -12.41
C ALA A 372 -13.25 -2.60 -13.68
N ARG A 373 -13.37 -1.28 -13.61
CA ARG A 373 -13.10 -0.40 -14.76
C ARG A 373 -11.61 -0.31 -15.10
N ALA A 374 -10.75 -0.28 -14.08
CA ALA A 374 -9.31 -0.19 -14.27
C ALA A 374 -8.70 -1.49 -14.83
N GLU A 375 -9.15 -2.64 -14.35
CA GLU A 375 -8.54 -3.95 -14.61
C GLU A 375 -9.33 -4.80 -15.61
N GLY A 376 -10.50 -4.33 -16.06
CA GLY A 376 -11.27 -4.97 -17.14
C GLY A 376 -12.07 -6.21 -16.73
N PHE A 377 -12.42 -6.39 -15.46
CA PHE A 377 -13.34 -7.43 -15.01
C PHE A 377 -14.76 -6.90 -14.80
N MET A 378 -15.74 -7.79 -14.70
CA MET A 378 -17.11 -7.43 -14.34
C MET A 378 -17.37 -7.72 -12.86
N VAL A 379 -18.21 -6.89 -12.23
CA VAL A 379 -18.68 -7.11 -10.86
C VAL A 379 -20.15 -7.43 -10.87
N VAL A 380 -20.55 -8.41 -10.08
CA VAL A 380 -21.94 -8.83 -9.93
C VAL A 380 -22.33 -8.69 -8.46
N TYR A 381 -23.06 -7.60 -8.13
CA TYR A 381 -23.59 -7.40 -6.80
C TYR A 381 -24.88 -8.19 -6.63
N ALA A 382 -24.78 -9.29 -5.90
CA ALA A 382 -25.90 -10.17 -5.66
C ALA A 382 -26.78 -9.65 -4.50
N GLU A 383 -28.10 -9.79 -4.64
CA GLU A 383 -29.07 -9.41 -3.60
C GLU A 383 -29.57 -10.64 -2.86
N GLY A 384 -29.46 -10.58 -1.53
CA GLY A 384 -29.96 -11.62 -0.63
C GLY A 384 -31.48 -11.66 -0.54
N THR A 385 -32.00 -12.59 0.27
CA THR A 385 -33.45 -12.69 0.53
C THR A 385 -33.89 -11.68 1.58
N SER A 386 -35.06 -11.06 1.37
CA SER A 386 -35.74 -10.17 2.32
C SER A 386 -37.17 -10.64 2.56
N ARG A 387 -37.76 -10.23 3.69
CA ARG A 387 -39.20 -10.44 4.02
C ARG A 387 -39.98 -9.11 4.02
N GLY A 388 -39.74 -8.28 2.99
CA GLY A 388 -40.56 -7.08 2.75
C GLY A 388 -40.02 -5.79 3.33
N ASP A 389 -38.74 -5.75 3.69
CA ASP A 389 -38.00 -4.53 4.01
C ASP A 389 -36.66 -4.50 3.23
N ASP A 390 -35.91 -3.41 3.32
CA ASP A 390 -34.62 -3.24 2.65
C ASP A 390 -33.47 -4.01 3.34
N ARG A 391 -33.79 -4.94 4.23
CA ARG A 391 -32.82 -5.74 4.97
C ARG A 391 -32.76 -7.15 4.42
N HIS A 392 -31.61 -7.50 3.83
CA HIS A 392 -31.40 -8.76 3.14
C HIS A 392 -30.36 -9.61 3.87
N ALA A 393 -30.43 -10.93 3.68
CA ALA A 393 -29.48 -11.88 4.25
C ALA A 393 -29.37 -13.13 3.36
N TRP A 394 -28.33 -13.94 3.62
CA TRP A 394 -28.03 -15.20 2.97
C TRP A 394 -28.33 -16.38 3.88
N ASN A 395 -28.85 -17.46 3.33
CA ASN A 395 -29.13 -18.69 4.05
C ASN A 395 -27.85 -19.52 4.25
N THR A 396 -27.16 -19.28 5.34
CA THR A 396 -25.97 -20.04 5.77
C THR A 396 -26.30 -21.23 6.68
N GLY A 397 -27.57 -21.51 6.87
CA GLY A 397 -28.07 -22.58 7.74
C GLY A 397 -28.14 -22.25 9.23
N PHE A 398 -27.25 -21.39 9.75
CA PHE A 398 -27.05 -21.17 11.18
C PHE A 398 -27.14 -19.70 11.64
N LEU A 399 -27.27 -18.77 10.71
CA LEU A 399 -27.40 -17.34 11.04
C LEU A 399 -28.62 -16.75 10.34
N LEU A 400 -29.38 -15.91 11.06
CA LEU A 400 -30.59 -15.23 10.54
C LEU A 400 -31.64 -16.19 9.92
N ARG A 401 -31.67 -17.45 10.35
CA ARG A 401 -32.49 -18.51 9.76
C ARG A 401 -33.97 -18.14 9.63
N ARG A 402 -34.54 -17.42 10.63
CA ARG A 402 -35.96 -16.99 10.55
C ARG A 402 -36.26 -16.07 9.38
N LEU A 403 -35.26 -15.33 8.90
CA LEU A 403 -35.38 -14.43 7.75
C LEU A 403 -35.26 -15.19 6.43
N VAL A 404 -34.41 -16.21 6.36
CA VAL A 404 -33.93 -16.79 5.08
C VAL A 404 -34.18 -18.31 4.95
N GLN A 405 -34.91 -18.93 5.90
CA GLN A 405 -35.06 -20.41 5.94
C GLN A 405 -35.60 -21.04 4.64
N ASP A 406 -36.39 -20.28 3.88
CA ASP A 406 -37.01 -20.76 2.63
C ASP A 406 -36.18 -20.38 1.39
N ALA A 407 -35.03 -19.74 1.58
CA ALA A 407 -34.17 -19.33 0.48
C ALA A 407 -33.26 -20.49 0.05
N ASP A 408 -33.21 -20.74 -1.25
CA ASP A 408 -32.26 -21.65 -1.89
C ASP A 408 -31.14 -20.82 -2.57
N ASP A 409 -30.21 -20.33 -1.75
CA ASP A 409 -29.14 -19.48 -2.26
C ASP A 409 -28.13 -20.24 -3.11
N VAL A 410 -27.98 -21.56 -2.93
CA VAL A 410 -27.12 -22.37 -3.81
C VAL A 410 -27.72 -22.40 -5.23
N LEU A 411 -29.01 -22.69 -5.37
CA LEU A 411 -29.69 -22.64 -6.65
C LEU A 411 -29.72 -21.23 -7.26
N TYR A 412 -29.81 -20.18 -6.40
CA TYR A 412 -29.71 -18.79 -6.85
C TYR A 412 -28.36 -18.53 -7.54
N PHE A 413 -27.24 -18.93 -6.92
CA PHE A 413 -25.92 -18.72 -7.52
C PHE A 413 -25.66 -19.61 -8.72
N ASP A 414 -26.18 -20.84 -8.75
CA ASP A 414 -26.13 -21.68 -9.94
C ASP A 414 -26.82 -20.95 -11.13
N THR A 415 -28.02 -20.41 -10.90
CA THR A 415 -28.79 -19.66 -11.92
C THR A 415 -28.09 -18.35 -12.30
N LEU A 416 -27.58 -17.62 -11.33
CA LEU A 416 -26.85 -16.36 -11.56
C LEU A 416 -25.61 -16.57 -12.42
N ILE A 417 -24.77 -17.56 -12.10
CA ILE A 417 -23.57 -17.89 -12.87
C ILE A 417 -23.94 -18.30 -14.30
N ASP A 418 -24.94 -19.13 -14.47
CA ASP A 418 -25.42 -19.53 -15.82
C ASP A 418 -25.88 -18.31 -16.63
N THR A 419 -26.60 -17.40 -16.01
CA THR A 419 -27.10 -16.18 -16.64
C THR A 419 -25.95 -15.25 -17.06
N ILE A 420 -25.02 -14.94 -16.16
CA ILE A 420 -23.91 -14.03 -16.49
C ILE A 420 -22.96 -14.63 -17.55
N VAL A 421 -22.76 -15.94 -17.55
CA VAL A 421 -21.91 -16.62 -18.55
C VAL A 421 -22.59 -16.67 -19.92
N ARG A 422 -23.87 -16.99 -19.96
CA ARG A 422 -24.62 -17.16 -21.22
C ARG A 422 -25.00 -15.83 -21.86
N GLU A 423 -25.42 -14.84 -21.04
CA GLU A 423 -26.09 -13.64 -21.53
C GLU A 423 -25.26 -12.36 -21.38
N HIS A 424 -24.31 -12.33 -20.41
CA HIS A 424 -23.61 -11.10 -20.05
C HIS A 424 -22.08 -11.16 -20.21
N GLY A 425 -21.55 -12.18 -20.91
CA GLY A 425 -20.15 -12.24 -21.30
C GLY A 425 -19.18 -12.56 -20.16
N ALA A 426 -19.62 -13.20 -19.06
CA ALA A 426 -18.68 -13.72 -18.07
C ALA A 426 -17.85 -14.88 -18.66
N ASP A 427 -16.55 -14.91 -18.34
CA ASP A 427 -15.67 -16.03 -18.67
C ASP A 427 -15.94 -17.18 -17.70
N PRO A 428 -16.46 -18.34 -18.17
CA PRO A 428 -16.79 -19.45 -17.29
C PRO A 428 -15.60 -20.02 -16.52
N SER A 429 -14.37 -19.83 -17.02
CA SER A 429 -13.15 -20.27 -16.34
C SER A 429 -12.65 -19.27 -15.28
N ARG A 430 -13.24 -18.07 -15.20
CA ARG A 430 -12.82 -16.98 -14.33
C ARG A 430 -14.00 -16.36 -13.59
N VAL A 431 -14.79 -17.20 -12.92
CA VAL A 431 -15.85 -16.76 -12.02
C VAL A 431 -15.36 -16.88 -10.59
N TYR A 432 -15.41 -15.78 -9.85
CA TYR A 432 -14.95 -15.67 -8.48
C TYR A 432 -16.06 -15.23 -7.55
N MET A 433 -15.95 -15.56 -6.26
CA MET A 433 -16.93 -15.13 -5.28
C MET A 433 -16.24 -14.54 -4.03
N THR A 434 -16.79 -13.44 -3.56
CA THR A 434 -16.37 -12.80 -2.31
C THR A 434 -17.57 -12.21 -1.58
N GLY A 435 -17.42 -11.93 -0.29
CA GLY A 435 -18.45 -11.26 0.49
C GLY A 435 -18.01 -10.98 1.91
N GLY A 436 -18.67 -10.02 2.55
CA GLY A 436 -18.40 -9.65 3.93
C GLY A 436 -19.39 -10.28 4.91
N SER A 437 -18.92 -10.71 6.09
CA SER A 437 -19.78 -11.21 7.18
C SER A 437 -20.69 -12.36 6.72
N ASN A 438 -22.00 -12.22 6.82
CA ASN A 438 -22.98 -13.23 6.34
C ASN A 438 -22.77 -13.55 4.84
N GLY A 439 -22.35 -12.58 4.01
CA GLY A 439 -21.99 -12.83 2.61
C GLY A 439 -20.70 -13.65 2.48
N GLY A 440 -19.71 -13.43 3.34
CA GLY A 440 -18.50 -14.26 3.41
C GLY A 440 -18.79 -15.68 3.89
N MET A 441 -19.74 -15.84 4.84
CA MET A 441 -20.23 -17.16 5.26
C MET A 441 -20.94 -17.87 4.11
N MET A 442 -21.74 -17.17 3.30
CA MET A 442 -22.39 -17.74 2.12
C MET A 442 -21.38 -18.10 1.02
N THR A 443 -20.30 -17.34 0.91
CA THR A 443 -19.17 -17.69 0.03
C THR A 443 -18.58 -19.06 0.39
N PHE A 444 -18.38 -19.34 1.68
CA PHE A 444 -17.97 -20.68 2.14
C PHE A 444 -19.01 -21.76 1.81
N VAL A 445 -20.30 -21.49 2.07
CA VAL A 445 -21.38 -22.45 1.80
C VAL A 445 -21.44 -22.82 0.32
N TYR A 446 -21.39 -21.83 -0.57
CA TYR A 446 -21.44 -22.09 -2.01
C TYR A 446 -20.18 -22.80 -2.51
N ALA A 447 -19.01 -22.40 -2.03
CA ALA A 447 -17.74 -23.04 -2.37
C ALA A 447 -17.67 -24.51 -1.93
N VAL A 448 -18.27 -24.87 -0.81
CA VAL A 448 -18.39 -26.27 -0.38
C VAL A 448 -19.38 -27.04 -1.25
N ALA A 449 -20.49 -26.43 -1.65
CA ALA A 449 -21.54 -27.07 -2.42
C ALA A 449 -21.22 -27.19 -3.93
N ARG A 450 -20.49 -26.22 -4.48
CA ARG A 450 -20.23 -26.07 -5.94
C ARG A 450 -18.81 -25.57 -6.23
N PRO A 451 -17.76 -26.21 -5.72
CA PRO A 451 -16.39 -25.71 -5.92
C PRO A 451 -16.01 -25.68 -7.40
N GLU A 452 -16.56 -26.59 -8.21
CA GLU A 452 -16.32 -26.68 -9.65
C GLU A 452 -16.89 -25.50 -10.46
N ARG A 453 -17.70 -24.64 -9.84
CA ARG A 453 -18.28 -23.45 -10.50
C ARG A 453 -17.42 -22.21 -10.35
N LEU A 454 -16.42 -22.23 -9.48
CA LEU A 454 -15.60 -21.07 -9.11
C LEU A 454 -14.13 -21.30 -9.43
N ALA A 455 -13.42 -20.25 -9.83
CA ALA A 455 -11.98 -20.26 -10.02
C ALA A 455 -11.21 -19.92 -8.69
N ALA A 456 -11.80 -19.13 -7.81
CA ALA A 456 -11.30 -18.84 -6.48
C ALA A 456 -12.37 -18.15 -5.61
N ILE A 457 -12.14 -18.09 -4.30
CA ILE A 457 -13.01 -17.40 -3.34
C ILE A 457 -12.22 -16.51 -2.38
N ALA A 458 -12.91 -15.47 -1.87
CA ALA A 458 -12.33 -14.59 -0.85
C ALA A 458 -13.38 -14.18 0.21
N PRO A 459 -13.67 -15.02 1.20
CA PRO A 459 -14.52 -14.63 2.34
C PRO A 459 -13.83 -13.61 3.25
N VAL A 460 -14.56 -12.55 3.63
CA VAL A 460 -14.05 -11.42 4.41
C VAL A 460 -14.85 -11.26 5.70
N VAL A 461 -14.17 -11.05 6.84
CA VAL A 461 -14.73 -10.94 8.21
C VAL A 461 -15.81 -12.01 8.47
N ALA A 462 -15.48 -13.24 8.15
CA ALA A 462 -16.40 -14.37 8.18
C ALA A 462 -15.74 -15.63 8.75
N SER A 463 -16.56 -16.58 9.18
CA SER A 463 -16.15 -17.92 9.59
C SER A 463 -17.14 -18.97 9.12
N MET A 464 -16.77 -20.25 9.24
CA MET A 464 -17.63 -21.41 9.01
C MET A 464 -18.37 -21.82 10.29
N PHE A 465 -19.46 -22.58 10.14
CA PHE A 465 -20.20 -23.17 11.27
C PHE A 465 -19.92 -24.66 11.42
N THR A 466 -19.58 -25.34 10.35
CA THR A 466 -19.39 -26.81 10.31
C THR A 466 -18.31 -27.19 9.29
N PHE A 467 -17.72 -28.37 9.45
CA PHE A 467 -16.77 -29.01 8.53
C PHE A 467 -17.26 -30.36 8.02
N GLU A 468 -18.57 -30.65 8.19
CA GLU A 468 -19.17 -31.94 7.79
C GLU A 468 -19.09 -32.17 6.29
N ALA A 469 -19.41 -31.13 5.49
CA ALA A 469 -19.26 -31.18 4.03
C ALA A 469 -17.90 -30.62 3.61
N LYS A 470 -17.30 -31.22 2.57
CA LYS A 470 -16.03 -30.78 1.98
C LYS A 470 -16.20 -30.51 0.49
N PRO A 471 -15.50 -29.50 -0.06
CA PRO A 471 -15.42 -29.32 -1.51
C PRO A 471 -14.93 -30.58 -2.22
N SER A 472 -15.49 -30.87 -3.39
CA SER A 472 -15.12 -32.04 -4.20
C SER A 472 -13.79 -31.89 -4.94
N VAL A 473 -13.35 -30.65 -5.15
CA VAL A 473 -12.07 -30.28 -5.80
C VAL A 473 -11.36 -29.19 -5.01
N PRO A 474 -10.02 -29.09 -5.11
CA PRO A 474 -9.28 -27.96 -4.56
C PRO A 474 -9.77 -26.63 -5.14
N LEU A 475 -9.84 -25.59 -4.31
CA LEU A 475 -10.32 -24.26 -4.71
C LEU A 475 -9.46 -23.18 -4.04
N PRO A 476 -8.71 -22.36 -4.80
CA PRO A 476 -7.92 -21.27 -4.23
C PRO A 476 -8.75 -20.37 -3.32
N ILE A 477 -8.23 -20.06 -2.13
CA ILE A 477 -8.96 -19.27 -1.15
C ILE A 477 -8.07 -18.22 -0.48
N LEU A 478 -8.61 -17.00 -0.33
CA LEU A 478 -8.08 -15.91 0.47
C LEU A 478 -9.07 -15.58 1.59
N ILE A 479 -8.69 -15.77 2.85
CA ILE A 479 -9.52 -15.44 4.03
C ILE A 479 -9.00 -14.14 4.63
N ILE A 480 -9.87 -13.14 4.87
CA ILE A 480 -9.48 -11.85 5.46
C ILE A 480 -10.29 -11.60 6.73
N ASN A 481 -9.63 -11.45 7.88
CA ASN A 481 -10.28 -11.18 9.16
C ASN A 481 -9.56 -10.11 9.98
N GLY A 482 -10.32 -9.41 10.84
CA GLY A 482 -9.78 -8.51 11.85
C GLY A 482 -9.66 -9.22 13.20
N ALA A 483 -8.54 -9.05 13.91
CA ALA A 483 -8.33 -9.67 15.22
C ALA A 483 -9.24 -9.08 16.33
N LYS A 484 -9.78 -7.88 16.10
CA LYS A 484 -10.70 -7.20 17.02
C LYS A 484 -12.16 -7.28 16.58
N ASP A 485 -12.51 -8.30 15.82
CA ASP A 485 -13.87 -8.52 15.34
C ASP A 485 -14.75 -9.11 16.48
N ASP A 486 -15.68 -8.32 16.99
CA ASP A 486 -16.64 -8.74 18.02
C ASP A 486 -17.90 -9.39 17.44
N GLU A 487 -18.17 -9.27 16.13
CA GLU A 487 -19.31 -9.88 15.47
C GLU A 487 -18.98 -11.32 15.02
N VAL A 488 -17.78 -11.53 14.46
CA VAL A 488 -17.27 -12.85 14.06
C VAL A 488 -15.86 -13.04 14.65
N PRO A 489 -15.76 -13.39 15.95
CA PRO A 489 -14.48 -13.52 16.63
C PRO A 489 -13.57 -14.55 15.96
N ILE A 490 -12.29 -14.23 15.80
CA ILE A 490 -11.31 -15.15 15.20
C ILE A 490 -11.05 -16.39 16.07
N GLU A 491 -11.34 -16.30 17.37
CA GLU A 491 -11.30 -17.43 18.31
C GLU A 491 -12.52 -18.37 18.17
N GLY A 492 -13.47 -17.98 17.31
CA GLY A 492 -14.72 -18.72 17.15
C GLY A 492 -15.74 -18.50 18.28
N GLY A 493 -16.69 -19.42 18.40
CA GLY A 493 -17.72 -19.34 19.44
C GLY A 493 -18.93 -18.49 19.06
N MET A 494 -19.67 -18.06 20.08
CA MET A 494 -20.83 -17.19 19.87
C MET A 494 -20.37 -15.73 19.72
N SER A 495 -21.03 -14.97 18.84
CA SER A 495 -20.76 -13.54 18.65
C SER A 495 -20.76 -12.77 19.98
N ARG A 496 -19.81 -11.87 20.16
CA ARG A 496 -19.78 -10.93 21.29
C ARG A 496 -20.81 -9.81 21.11
N ASN A 497 -21.17 -9.51 19.85
CA ASN A 497 -22.25 -8.58 19.52
C ASN A 497 -23.63 -9.21 19.83
N SER A 498 -24.40 -8.59 20.70
CA SER A 498 -25.68 -9.13 21.17
C SER A 498 -26.73 -9.27 20.05
N ILE A 499 -26.68 -8.43 19.02
CA ILE A 499 -27.63 -8.48 17.88
C ILE A 499 -27.32 -9.71 17.01
N VAL A 500 -26.07 -9.92 16.66
CA VAL A 500 -25.62 -11.08 15.87
C VAL A 500 -25.88 -12.37 16.64
N ARG A 501 -25.52 -12.40 17.94
CA ARG A 501 -25.73 -13.57 18.82
C ARG A 501 -27.18 -14.02 18.91
N ARG A 502 -28.14 -13.08 18.89
CA ARG A 502 -29.60 -13.44 18.90
C ARG A 502 -30.02 -14.16 17.62
N GLY A 503 -29.36 -13.89 16.49
CA GLY A 503 -29.63 -14.54 15.21
C GLY A 503 -28.82 -15.81 14.97
N GLN A 504 -27.83 -16.10 15.82
CA GLN A 504 -26.88 -17.20 15.68
C GLN A 504 -27.39 -18.47 16.36
N GLN A 505 -27.36 -19.60 15.66
CA GLN A 505 -27.87 -20.90 16.16
C GLN A 505 -26.74 -21.91 16.44
N ALA A 506 -25.53 -21.65 15.97
CA ALA A 506 -24.36 -22.49 16.22
C ALA A 506 -23.12 -21.60 16.42
N PRO A 507 -22.10 -22.07 17.17
CA PRO A 507 -20.86 -21.33 17.31
C PRO A 507 -20.10 -21.23 15.98
N PHE A 508 -19.43 -20.11 15.75
CA PHE A 508 -18.43 -19.99 14.67
C PHE A 508 -17.25 -20.93 14.94
N LYS A 509 -16.67 -21.49 13.89
CA LYS A 509 -15.40 -22.20 13.99
C LYS A 509 -14.25 -21.21 14.20
N PRO A 510 -13.25 -21.55 15.06
CA PRO A 510 -12.04 -20.74 15.18
C PRO A 510 -11.31 -20.58 13.82
N LEU A 511 -10.77 -19.40 13.54
CA LEU A 511 -10.08 -19.12 12.28
C LEU A 511 -8.94 -20.13 12.01
N PRO A 512 -8.10 -20.53 12.98
CA PRO A 512 -7.08 -21.54 12.72
C PRO A 512 -7.65 -22.88 12.23
N GLU A 513 -8.80 -23.31 12.75
CA GLU A 513 -9.46 -24.54 12.29
C GLU A 513 -10.03 -24.40 10.88
N VAL A 514 -10.59 -23.21 10.55
CA VAL A 514 -11.07 -22.90 9.19
C VAL A 514 -9.91 -22.94 8.20
N VAL A 515 -8.76 -22.33 8.54
CA VAL A 515 -7.56 -22.36 7.70
C VAL A 515 -7.06 -23.80 7.51
N GLN A 516 -6.94 -24.58 8.58
CA GLN A 516 -6.49 -25.98 8.49
C GLN A 516 -7.45 -26.86 7.67
N PHE A 517 -8.76 -26.64 7.79
CA PHE A 517 -9.75 -27.29 6.93
C PHE A 517 -9.46 -27.03 5.46
N TRP A 518 -9.24 -25.76 5.06
CA TRP A 518 -8.97 -25.40 3.68
C TRP A 518 -7.58 -25.83 3.19
N VAL A 519 -6.55 -25.80 4.04
CA VAL A 519 -5.22 -26.36 3.74
C VAL A 519 -5.35 -27.85 3.39
N GLY A 520 -6.16 -28.59 4.16
CA GLY A 520 -6.41 -30.00 3.91
C GLY A 520 -7.22 -30.26 2.63
N VAL A 521 -8.30 -29.50 2.39
CA VAL A 521 -9.13 -29.58 1.17
C VAL A 521 -8.28 -29.24 -0.06
N ASN A 522 -7.54 -28.18 0.00
CA ASN A 522 -6.72 -27.67 -1.10
C ASN A 522 -5.43 -28.46 -1.30
N ARG A 523 -5.08 -29.36 -0.41
CA ARG A 523 -3.77 -30.06 -0.45
C ARG A 523 -2.62 -29.06 -0.54
N SER A 524 -2.76 -27.89 0.12
CA SER A 524 -1.74 -26.86 0.11
C SER A 524 -0.48 -27.35 0.86
N GLN A 525 0.64 -26.68 0.65
CA GLN A 525 1.87 -26.93 1.43
C GLN A 525 1.59 -26.73 2.91
N GLN A 526 2.10 -27.64 3.77
CA GLN A 526 1.85 -27.59 5.22
C GLN A 526 2.61 -26.44 5.88
N GLU A 527 3.85 -26.19 5.47
CA GLU A 527 4.68 -25.10 5.97
C GLU A 527 4.31 -23.79 5.27
N PRO A 528 3.75 -22.79 5.98
CA PRO A 528 3.37 -21.52 5.38
C PRO A 528 4.54 -20.56 5.27
N GLN A 529 4.46 -19.67 4.31
CA GLN A 529 5.19 -18.41 4.32
C GLN A 529 4.40 -17.38 5.11
N VAL A 530 5.05 -16.70 6.06
CA VAL A 530 4.40 -15.69 6.91
C VAL A 530 5.11 -14.36 6.75
N GLU A 531 4.35 -13.34 6.41
CA GLU A 531 4.83 -11.97 6.33
C GLU A 531 3.97 -11.05 7.17
N THR A 532 4.60 -10.16 7.96
CA THR A 532 3.88 -9.15 8.75
C THR A 532 4.32 -7.76 8.30
N ARG A 533 3.35 -6.95 7.86
CA ARG A 533 3.55 -5.54 7.50
C ARG A 533 2.63 -4.66 8.35
N GLY A 534 3.22 -3.91 9.28
CA GLY A 534 2.46 -3.11 10.23
C GLY A 534 1.54 -3.97 11.11
N THR A 535 0.23 -3.74 11.03
CA THR A 535 -0.79 -4.52 11.75
C THR A 535 -1.28 -5.75 11.00
N VAL A 536 -0.85 -5.92 9.74
CA VAL A 536 -1.32 -6.98 8.84
C VAL A 536 -0.34 -8.13 8.79
N THR A 537 -0.80 -9.33 9.14
CA THR A 537 -0.08 -10.58 8.92
C THR A 537 -0.74 -11.35 7.79
N THR A 538 0.04 -11.65 6.75
CA THR A 538 -0.34 -12.52 5.64
C THR A 538 0.35 -13.87 5.82
N THR A 539 -0.41 -14.94 5.74
CA THR A 539 0.09 -16.31 5.79
C THR A 539 -0.34 -17.06 4.53
N VAL A 540 0.60 -17.64 3.82
CA VAL A 540 0.40 -18.30 2.54
C VAL A 540 0.84 -19.74 2.61
N HIS A 541 -0.09 -20.67 2.51
CA HIS A 541 0.16 -22.07 2.18
C HIS A 541 0.11 -22.23 0.67
N ALA A 542 1.28 -22.32 0.03
CA ALA A 542 1.38 -22.38 -1.42
C ALA A 542 0.68 -23.62 -2.02
N ALA A 543 0.29 -23.54 -3.27
CA ALA A 543 -0.27 -24.67 -4.00
C ALA A 543 0.76 -25.79 -4.16
N THR A 544 0.31 -27.02 -4.09
CA THR A 544 1.04 -28.19 -4.60
C THR A 544 0.67 -28.45 -6.06
N PRO A 545 1.38 -29.29 -6.81
CA PRO A 545 1.05 -29.60 -8.22
C PRO A 545 -0.40 -30.05 -8.43
N ASP A 546 -0.99 -30.78 -7.47
CA ASP A 546 -2.37 -31.30 -7.55
C ASP A 546 -3.31 -30.57 -6.58
N GLY A 547 -2.91 -29.39 -6.09
CA GLY A 547 -3.64 -28.65 -5.07
C GLY A 547 -3.88 -27.19 -5.44
N ALA A 548 -4.35 -26.43 -4.46
CA ALA A 548 -4.60 -24.99 -4.59
C ALA A 548 -3.98 -24.24 -3.42
N ALA A 549 -3.72 -22.93 -3.57
CA ALA A 549 -3.22 -22.10 -2.50
C ALA A 549 -4.31 -21.80 -1.45
N THR A 550 -3.90 -21.77 -0.19
CA THR A 550 -4.71 -21.28 0.94
C THR A 550 -3.98 -20.10 1.56
N GLU A 551 -4.56 -18.93 1.45
CA GLU A 551 -4.01 -17.70 1.98
C GLU A 551 -4.94 -17.11 3.03
N PHE A 552 -4.39 -16.55 4.11
CA PHE A 552 -5.19 -15.78 5.05
C PHE A 552 -4.46 -14.55 5.55
N VAL A 553 -5.24 -13.50 5.78
CA VAL A 553 -4.79 -12.18 6.21
C VAL A 553 -5.50 -11.80 7.48
N VAL A 554 -4.73 -11.45 8.51
CA VAL A 554 -5.25 -10.96 9.79
C VAL A 554 -4.70 -9.56 10.05
N ASP A 555 -5.61 -8.59 10.21
CA ASP A 555 -5.23 -7.27 10.72
C ASP A 555 -5.42 -7.23 12.24
N SER A 556 -4.33 -7.11 13.01
CA SER A 556 -4.35 -7.07 14.48
C SER A 556 -5.05 -5.84 15.07
N ALA A 557 -5.25 -4.79 14.28
CA ALA A 557 -6.00 -3.58 14.66
C ALA A 557 -7.44 -3.58 14.12
N GLY A 558 -7.74 -4.42 13.13
CA GLY A 558 -9.01 -4.47 12.41
C GLY A 558 -10.15 -5.10 13.21
N GLY A 559 -11.36 -4.59 13.04
CA GLY A 559 -12.61 -5.13 13.56
C GLY A 559 -13.53 -5.64 12.44
N HIS A 560 -14.86 -5.62 12.71
CA HIS A 560 -15.88 -6.10 11.78
C HIS A 560 -16.22 -5.06 10.71
N GLY A 561 -15.61 -5.15 9.53
CA GLY A 561 -15.91 -4.27 8.40
C GLY A 561 -15.15 -4.66 7.14
N TRP A 562 -15.69 -4.27 5.99
CA TRP A 562 -15.00 -4.48 4.73
C TRP A 562 -13.69 -3.66 4.69
N PRO A 563 -12.53 -4.25 4.32
CA PRO A 563 -11.26 -3.53 4.32
C PRO A 563 -11.29 -2.30 3.40
N GLY A 564 -10.85 -1.15 3.94
CA GLY A 564 -10.88 0.13 3.22
C GLY A 564 -12.24 0.86 3.22
N SER A 565 -13.30 0.28 3.83
CA SER A 565 -14.59 0.95 3.94
C SER A 565 -14.57 2.02 5.04
N LYS A 566 -15.50 2.99 4.95
CA LYS A 566 -15.71 3.97 6.02
C LYS A 566 -16.36 3.29 7.25
N PRO A 567 -16.05 3.74 8.49
CA PRO A 567 -16.70 3.23 9.68
C PRO A 567 -18.23 3.37 9.57
N ARG A 568 -18.96 2.31 9.85
CA ARG A 568 -20.44 2.31 9.84
C ARG A 568 -21.06 3.06 11.01
N ARG A 569 -20.34 3.16 12.13
CA ARG A 569 -20.76 3.85 13.36
C ARG A 569 -19.53 4.45 14.04
N GLU A 570 -19.72 5.53 14.80
CA GLU A 570 -18.72 6.07 15.68
C GLU A 570 -18.21 4.97 16.63
N GLY A 571 -16.88 4.75 16.69
CA GLY A 571 -16.27 3.68 17.52
C GLY A 571 -16.05 2.33 16.84
N THR A 572 -16.59 2.05 15.64
CA THR A 572 -16.24 0.85 14.88
C THR A 572 -14.94 1.10 14.09
N LYS A 573 -13.94 0.24 14.26
CA LYS A 573 -12.68 0.31 13.49
C LYS A 573 -12.73 -0.73 12.38
N PRO A 574 -12.98 -0.36 11.11
CA PRO A 574 -12.83 -1.28 9.99
C PRO A 574 -11.35 -1.65 9.83
N ILE A 575 -11.07 -2.68 9.05
CA ILE A 575 -9.73 -2.94 8.56
C ILE A 575 -9.36 -1.77 7.62
N SER A 576 -8.46 -0.88 8.05
CA SER A 576 -8.14 0.35 7.32
C SER A 576 -6.76 0.32 6.64
N SER A 577 -6.01 -0.74 6.85
CA SER A 577 -4.62 -0.88 6.41
C SER A 577 -4.45 -1.13 4.91
N PHE A 578 -5.52 -1.55 4.22
CA PHE A 578 -5.50 -1.83 2.77
C PHE A 578 -6.90 -1.80 2.15
N SER A 579 -6.97 -1.74 0.82
CA SER A 579 -8.21 -1.86 0.05
C SER A 579 -8.62 -3.33 -0.10
N GLY A 580 -9.83 -3.67 0.37
CA GLY A 580 -10.36 -5.03 0.25
C GLY A 580 -10.57 -5.45 -1.20
N ALA A 581 -11.12 -4.56 -2.04
CA ALA A 581 -11.34 -4.85 -3.45
C ALA A 581 -10.04 -5.13 -4.21
N GLU A 582 -9.03 -4.29 -3.98
CA GLU A 582 -7.72 -4.46 -4.62
C GLU A 582 -7.05 -5.76 -4.18
N ARG A 583 -7.02 -6.04 -2.85
CA ARG A 583 -6.40 -7.25 -2.30
C ARG A 583 -7.08 -8.53 -2.81
N VAL A 584 -8.41 -8.51 -2.89
CA VAL A 584 -9.19 -9.64 -3.42
C VAL A 584 -8.95 -9.81 -4.92
N TRP A 585 -8.94 -8.71 -5.70
CA TRP A 585 -8.69 -8.80 -7.14
C TRP A 585 -7.28 -9.32 -7.45
N ARG A 586 -6.24 -8.82 -6.79
CA ARG A 586 -4.86 -9.31 -6.94
C ARG A 586 -4.71 -10.80 -6.64
N PHE A 587 -5.53 -11.33 -5.72
CA PHE A 587 -5.58 -12.76 -5.48
C PHE A 587 -6.32 -13.52 -6.60
N PHE A 588 -7.32 -12.92 -7.24
CA PHE A 588 -8.16 -13.58 -8.26
C PHE A 588 -7.58 -13.55 -9.68
N GLU A 589 -6.89 -12.50 -10.06
CA GLU A 589 -6.58 -12.13 -11.46
C GLU A 589 -5.90 -13.22 -12.29
N ASP A 590 -5.07 -14.05 -11.68
CA ASP A 590 -4.34 -15.16 -12.30
C ASP A 590 -5.00 -16.53 -12.12
N LYS A 591 -6.04 -16.65 -11.31
CA LYS A 591 -6.69 -17.92 -11.01
C LYS A 591 -7.66 -18.32 -12.14
N ARG A 592 -7.65 -19.60 -12.48
CA ARG A 592 -8.53 -20.17 -13.48
C ARG A 592 -9.03 -21.53 -13.00
N ARG A 593 -10.23 -21.86 -13.44
CA ARG A 593 -10.83 -23.18 -13.23
C ARG A 593 -10.32 -24.17 -14.26
#